data_b0654d74e04556c35e54671cea236e55
#
_entry.id   b0654d74e04556c35e54671cea236e55
#
_cell.length_a   1.000
_cell.length_b   1.000
_cell.length_c   1.000
_cell.angle_alpha   90.00
_cell.angle_beta   90.00
_cell.angle_gamma   90.00
#
_symmetry.space_group_name_H-M   'P 1'
#
loop_
_entity.id
_entity.type
_entity.pdbx_description
1 polymer ?
#
loop_
_entity_poly.entity_id
_entity_poly.type
_entity_poly.pdbx_seq_one_letter_code
_entity_poly.pdbx_strand_id
1 'polypeptide(L)'
;MNYREEILKLENKENSGCSGALVPGIIRKGKGHKFIVFGLNPAEAKDDLEGFFNKKFYIFDPDDEEASNTRSQRRWTKKISDILPADSQIIQAEMIYWTSQNRKSLENLIGKLDFGNPYFDLSQKINNDLISNNKDALIIMLGFDHIDLFEKVFDLPELEKTINGQNNKRLLYKYKSNNKFFAVRHPSSRGLTNIDKEKIKTTLESSII
;
A
#
# COMPACT_ATOMS: atom_id res chain seq x y z
N MET A 1 -6.84 -1.30 17.38
CA MET A 1 -7.82 -2.25 16.75
C MET A 1 -7.08 -3.53 16.39
N ASN A 2 -7.69 -4.72 16.54
CA ASN A 2 -7.12 -5.98 16.03
C ASN A 2 -7.59 -6.17 14.58
N TYR A 3 -6.78 -5.75 13.63
CA TYR A 3 -7.13 -5.76 12.20
C TYR A 3 -7.43 -7.17 11.69
N ARG A 4 -6.67 -8.17 12.14
CA ARG A 4 -6.86 -9.57 11.74
C ARG A 4 -8.24 -10.10 12.13
N GLU A 5 -8.67 -9.83 13.35
CA GLU A 5 -10.00 -10.24 13.83
C GLU A 5 -11.14 -9.56 13.08
N GLU A 6 -11.00 -8.26 12.80
CA GLU A 6 -12.02 -7.51 12.05
C GLU A 6 -12.16 -8.03 10.60
N ILE A 7 -11.04 -8.33 9.92
CA ILE A 7 -11.04 -8.91 8.58
C ILE A 7 -11.69 -10.30 8.59
N LEU A 8 -11.30 -11.17 9.54
CA LEU A 8 -11.88 -12.52 9.65
C LEU A 8 -13.37 -12.48 9.96
N LYS A 9 -13.80 -11.57 10.83
CA LYS A 9 -15.21 -11.41 11.18
C LYS A 9 -16.05 -11.00 9.96
N LEU A 10 -15.55 -10.06 9.15
CA LEU A 10 -16.24 -9.66 7.94
C LEU A 10 -16.24 -10.80 6.90
N GLU A 11 -15.10 -11.46 6.68
CA GLU A 11 -15.00 -12.56 5.73
C GLU A 11 -15.95 -13.72 6.08
N ASN A 12 -16.04 -14.08 7.37
CA ASN A 12 -16.96 -15.12 7.83
C ASN A 12 -18.44 -14.76 7.63
N LYS A 13 -18.75 -13.47 7.64
CA LYS A 13 -20.12 -12.97 7.42
C LYS A 13 -20.48 -12.88 5.94
N GLU A 14 -19.60 -12.30 5.13
CA GLU A 14 -19.91 -11.90 3.74
C GLU A 14 -19.38 -12.90 2.70
N ASN A 15 -18.30 -13.65 2.98
CA ASN A 15 -17.65 -14.61 2.09
C ASN A 15 -17.25 -13.99 0.73
N SER A 16 -16.16 -13.23 0.73
CA SER A 16 -15.68 -12.45 -0.43
C SER A 16 -15.38 -13.26 -1.69
N GLY A 17 -15.07 -14.55 -1.55
CA GLY A 17 -14.54 -15.37 -2.63
C GLY A 17 -13.05 -15.11 -2.93
N CYS A 18 -12.40 -14.19 -2.20
CA CYS A 18 -10.96 -13.98 -2.29
C CYS A 18 -10.17 -15.10 -1.64
N SER A 19 -8.93 -15.35 -2.10
CA SER A 19 -8.05 -16.37 -1.52
C SER A 19 -7.46 -15.98 -0.17
N GLY A 20 -7.48 -14.68 0.16
CA GLY A 20 -6.97 -14.19 1.43
C GLY A 20 -7.05 -12.67 1.58
N ALA A 21 -6.40 -12.18 2.61
CA ALA A 21 -6.23 -10.76 2.89
C ALA A 21 -4.83 -10.48 3.46
N LEU A 22 -4.43 -9.20 3.46
CA LEU A 22 -3.24 -8.71 4.13
C LEU A 22 -3.68 -7.84 5.33
N VAL A 23 -2.91 -7.84 6.41
CA VAL A 23 -3.01 -6.81 7.47
C VAL A 23 -1.86 -5.82 7.34
N PRO A 24 -2.05 -4.53 7.76
CA PRO A 24 -0.92 -3.60 7.79
C PRO A 24 0.17 -4.07 8.75
N GLY A 25 1.44 -3.96 8.34
CA GLY A 25 2.55 -4.38 9.18
C GLY A 25 3.89 -3.76 8.79
N ILE A 26 4.89 -3.86 9.65
CA ILE A 26 6.21 -3.27 9.46
C ILE A 26 7.07 -4.21 8.60
N ILE A 27 7.39 -3.77 7.37
CA ILE A 27 8.25 -4.51 6.44
C ILE A 27 9.73 -4.09 6.51
N ARG A 28 10.02 -2.96 7.13
CA ARG A 28 11.39 -2.50 7.42
C ARG A 28 11.41 -1.72 8.72
N LYS A 29 12.22 -2.17 9.67
CA LYS A 29 12.53 -1.46 10.90
C LYS A 29 13.68 -0.49 10.64
N GLY A 30 13.46 0.80 10.81
CA GLY A 30 14.46 1.86 10.70
C GLY A 30 14.34 2.81 11.89
N LYS A 31 15.37 3.65 12.10
CA LYS A 31 15.39 4.69 13.15
C LYS A 31 15.06 6.07 12.60
N GLY A 32 14.99 6.20 11.28
CA GLY A 32 14.66 7.44 10.58
C GLY A 32 13.16 7.65 10.47
N HIS A 33 12.76 8.36 9.41
CA HIS A 33 11.36 8.73 9.21
C HIS A 33 10.47 7.53 8.92
N LYS A 34 9.23 7.66 9.32
CA LYS A 34 8.21 6.64 9.15
C LYS A 34 7.42 6.88 7.86
N PHE A 35 7.22 5.83 7.10
CA PHE A 35 6.40 5.83 5.90
C PHE A 35 5.32 4.76 5.98
N ILE A 36 4.09 5.12 5.64
CA ILE A 36 3.02 4.17 5.37
C ILE A 36 2.88 4.09 3.85
N VAL A 37 3.10 2.92 3.30
CA VAL A 37 3.14 2.70 1.84
C VAL A 37 1.94 1.86 1.44
N PHE A 38 1.05 2.48 0.67
CA PHE A 38 -0.18 1.88 0.18
C PHE A 38 -0.01 1.29 -1.23
N GLY A 39 -0.39 0.02 -1.40
CA GLY A 39 -0.78 -0.55 -2.67
C GLY A 39 -2.29 -0.42 -2.91
N LEU A 40 -2.80 -0.97 -4.01
CA LEU A 40 -4.24 -1.06 -4.24
C LEU A 40 -4.85 -2.16 -3.38
N ASN A 41 -4.33 -3.36 -3.56
CA ASN A 41 -4.71 -4.58 -2.86
C ASN A 41 -3.57 -5.60 -2.98
N PRO A 42 -3.48 -6.55 -2.04
CA PRO A 42 -2.47 -7.59 -2.11
C PRO A 42 -2.64 -8.44 -3.37
N ALA A 43 -1.56 -8.61 -4.13
CA ALA A 43 -1.58 -9.52 -5.27
C ALA A 43 -1.71 -10.98 -4.81
N GLU A 44 -2.42 -11.81 -5.58
CA GLU A 44 -2.37 -13.26 -5.37
C GLU A 44 -0.94 -13.76 -5.58
N ALA A 45 -0.35 -14.33 -4.54
CA ALA A 45 0.97 -14.95 -4.64
C ALA A 45 0.81 -16.36 -5.23
N LYS A 46 1.14 -16.52 -6.51
CA LYS A 46 0.98 -17.80 -7.20
C LYS A 46 2.07 -18.83 -6.87
N ASP A 47 3.28 -18.41 -6.55
CA ASP A 47 4.45 -19.31 -6.61
C ASP A 47 5.14 -19.59 -5.27
N ASP A 48 4.94 -18.78 -4.24
CA ASP A 48 5.70 -18.92 -2.98
C ASP A 48 4.86 -19.42 -1.79
N LEU A 49 3.58 -19.66 -1.99
CA LEU A 49 2.63 -19.92 -0.91
C LEU A 49 1.77 -21.18 -1.12
N GLU A 50 2.20 -22.15 -1.96
CA GLU A 50 1.43 -23.40 -2.18
C GLU A 50 1.06 -24.10 -0.86
N GLY A 51 1.90 -24.03 0.17
CA GLY A 51 1.60 -24.54 1.51
C GLY A 51 0.57 -23.71 2.31
N PHE A 52 0.41 -22.42 1.98
CA PHE A 52 -0.52 -21.52 2.68
C PHE A 52 -1.91 -21.50 2.03
N PHE A 53 -2.03 -21.71 0.72
CA PHE A 53 -3.30 -21.67 -0.02
C PHE A 53 -4.17 -22.93 0.10
N ASN A 54 -3.71 -23.95 0.77
CA ASN A 54 -4.58 -25.07 1.16
C ASN A 54 -5.61 -24.71 2.24
N LYS A 55 -5.58 -23.46 2.75
CA LYS A 55 -6.62 -22.93 3.64
C LYS A 55 -7.65 -22.17 2.81
N LYS A 56 -8.93 -22.32 3.16
CA LYS A 56 -10.06 -21.69 2.48
C LYS A 56 -9.96 -20.15 2.39
N PHE A 57 -9.25 -19.52 3.33
CA PHE A 57 -8.93 -18.08 3.35
C PHE A 57 -7.68 -17.85 4.22
N TYR A 58 -6.68 -17.12 3.70
CA TYR A 58 -5.42 -16.84 4.39
C TYR A 58 -5.25 -15.36 4.69
N ILE A 59 -4.80 -15.02 5.90
CA ILE A 59 -4.40 -13.65 6.24
C ILE A 59 -2.87 -13.57 6.31
N PHE A 60 -2.32 -12.79 5.40
CA PHE A 60 -0.91 -12.45 5.38
C PHE A 60 -0.63 -11.34 6.40
N ASP A 61 0.31 -11.59 7.30
CA ASP A 61 0.77 -10.64 8.30
C ASP A 61 2.26 -10.33 8.03
N PRO A 62 2.61 -9.08 7.63
CA PRO A 62 4.01 -8.73 7.39
C PRO A 62 4.91 -8.80 8.64
N ASP A 63 4.32 -8.77 9.83
CA ASP A 63 5.05 -8.92 11.09
C ASP A 63 5.33 -10.40 11.43
N ASP A 64 4.70 -11.35 10.73
CA ASP A 64 5.01 -12.78 10.82
C ASP A 64 6.34 -13.07 10.12
N GLU A 65 7.25 -13.73 10.85
CA GLU A 65 8.61 -13.99 10.39
C GLU A 65 8.66 -14.91 9.15
N GLU A 66 7.78 -15.90 9.07
CA GLU A 66 7.67 -16.79 7.90
C GLU A 66 7.13 -16.03 6.68
N ALA A 67 6.08 -15.24 6.86
CA ALA A 67 5.46 -14.46 5.81
C ALA A 67 6.41 -13.37 5.27
N SER A 68 7.13 -12.66 6.16
CA SER A 68 8.10 -11.62 5.80
C SER A 68 9.31 -12.14 5.03
N ASN A 69 9.66 -13.41 5.17
CA ASN A 69 10.78 -14.08 4.52
C ASN A 69 10.47 -14.69 3.16
N THR A 70 9.25 -14.58 2.64
CA THR A 70 8.95 -15.04 1.29
C THR A 70 9.76 -14.28 0.23
N ARG A 71 10.08 -14.94 -0.89
CA ARG A 71 10.81 -14.31 -2.01
C ARG A 71 10.09 -13.09 -2.57
N SER A 72 8.75 -13.15 -2.65
CA SER A 72 7.91 -12.07 -3.12
C SER A 72 7.97 -10.88 -2.18
N GLN A 73 7.87 -11.10 -0.86
CA GLN A 73 7.92 -10.02 0.13
C GLN A 73 9.29 -9.35 0.16
N ARG A 74 10.39 -10.12 0.13
CA ARG A 74 11.74 -9.56 0.07
C ARG A 74 11.97 -8.71 -1.19
N ARG A 75 11.47 -9.15 -2.36
CA ARG A 75 11.54 -8.38 -3.60
C ARG A 75 10.73 -7.09 -3.52
N TRP A 76 9.53 -7.17 -2.93
CA TRP A 76 8.67 -6.02 -2.72
C TRP A 76 9.32 -4.99 -1.79
N THR A 77 9.76 -5.43 -0.62
CA THR A 77 10.47 -4.58 0.37
C THR A 77 11.69 -3.91 -0.26
N LYS A 78 12.51 -4.65 -1.03
CA LYS A 78 13.66 -4.08 -1.72
C LYS A 78 13.26 -2.97 -2.70
N LYS A 79 12.24 -3.19 -3.53
CA LYS A 79 11.78 -2.20 -4.51
C LYS A 79 11.30 -0.92 -3.86
N ILE A 80 10.56 -1.03 -2.75
CA ILE A 80 10.11 0.13 -1.98
C ILE A 80 11.31 0.83 -1.35
N SER A 81 12.23 0.08 -0.78
CA SER A 81 13.45 0.62 -0.17
C SER A 81 14.34 1.38 -1.16
N ASP A 82 14.30 1.05 -2.45
CA ASP A 82 15.06 1.74 -3.49
C ASP A 82 14.60 3.20 -3.72
N ILE A 83 13.38 3.54 -3.34
CA ILE A 83 12.79 4.88 -3.54
C ILE A 83 12.56 5.65 -2.24
N LEU A 84 12.87 5.07 -1.10
CA LEU A 84 12.74 5.70 0.21
C LEU A 84 14.12 5.93 0.87
N PRO A 85 14.22 6.90 1.80
CA PRO A 85 15.45 7.14 2.58
C PRO A 85 15.95 5.87 3.26
N ALA A 86 17.29 5.74 3.37
CA ALA A 86 17.93 4.48 3.75
C ALA A 86 17.52 3.94 5.13
N ASP A 87 17.38 4.81 6.11
CA ASP A 87 17.06 4.44 7.51
C ASP A 87 15.58 4.58 7.87
N SER A 88 14.69 4.60 6.88
CA SER A 88 13.26 4.74 7.14
C SER A 88 12.65 3.51 7.77
N GLN A 89 11.67 3.72 8.65
CA GLN A 89 10.69 2.69 9.01
C GLN A 89 9.63 2.62 7.93
N ILE A 90 9.28 1.42 7.46
CA ILE A 90 8.27 1.23 6.41
C ILE A 90 7.17 0.33 6.94
N ILE A 91 5.95 0.85 6.93
CA ILE A 91 4.71 0.10 7.17
C ILE A 91 4.06 -0.14 5.82
N GLN A 92 3.84 -1.40 5.47
CA GLN A 92 3.03 -1.78 4.32
C GLN A 92 1.56 -1.72 4.69
N ALA A 93 0.77 -1.15 3.81
CA ALA A 93 -0.69 -1.13 3.88
C ALA A 93 -1.28 -1.27 2.48
N GLU A 94 -2.58 -1.50 2.41
CA GLU A 94 -3.30 -1.61 1.14
C GLU A 94 -4.55 -0.73 1.19
N MET A 95 -4.97 -0.22 0.04
CA MET A 95 -6.22 0.53 -0.05
C MET A 95 -7.41 -0.37 0.26
N ILE A 96 -7.35 -1.63 -0.21
CA ILE A 96 -8.28 -2.70 0.05
C ILE A 96 -7.49 -3.93 0.47
N TYR A 97 -7.84 -4.54 1.58
CA TYR A 97 -7.04 -5.60 2.20
C TYR A 97 -7.24 -7.00 1.61
N TRP A 98 -8.26 -7.22 0.79
CA TRP A 98 -8.53 -8.52 0.17
C TRP A 98 -7.71 -8.74 -1.11
N THR A 99 -7.24 -9.98 -1.30
CA THR A 99 -6.36 -10.33 -2.43
C THR A 99 -7.11 -10.43 -3.74
N SER A 100 -6.51 -9.92 -4.82
CA SER A 100 -6.93 -10.23 -6.19
C SER A 100 -5.82 -9.88 -7.20
N GLN A 101 -5.99 -10.30 -8.45
CA GLN A 101 -5.00 -10.01 -9.52
C GLN A 101 -4.96 -8.54 -9.90
N ASN A 102 -6.10 -7.84 -9.85
CA ASN A 102 -6.25 -6.42 -10.20
C ASN A 102 -7.58 -5.87 -9.68
N ARG A 103 -7.79 -4.55 -9.83
CA ARG A 103 -9.01 -3.87 -9.38
C ARG A 103 -10.29 -4.49 -9.96
N LYS A 104 -10.33 -4.78 -11.27
CA LYS A 104 -11.52 -5.36 -11.91
C LYS A 104 -11.87 -6.72 -11.35
N SER A 105 -10.87 -7.57 -11.15
CA SER A 105 -11.06 -8.88 -10.51
C SER A 105 -11.55 -8.75 -9.07
N LEU A 106 -11.03 -7.78 -8.34
CA LEU A 106 -11.47 -7.48 -6.97
C LEU A 106 -12.93 -7.03 -6.95
N GLU A 107 -13.30 -6.06 -7.78
CA GLU A 107 -14.68 -5.57 -7.88
C GLU A 107 -15.68 -6.64 -8.34
N ASN A 108 -15.24 -7.62 -9.12
CA ASN A 108 -16.07 -8.78 -9.46
C ASN A 108 -16.33 -9.72 -8.26
N LEU A 109 -15.42 -9.78 -7.31
CA LEU A 109 -15.53 -10.63 -6.12
C LEU A 109 -16.30 -9.96 -4.99
N ILE A 110 -15.96 -8.71 -4.66
CA ILE A 110 -16.47 -8.01 -3.49
C ILE A 110 -17.40 -6.83 -3.82
N GLY A 111 -17.70 -6.60 -5.10
CA GLY A 111 -18.51 -5.48 -5.55
C GLY A 111 -17.71 -4.18 -5.75
N LYS A 112 -18.41 -3.13 -6.18
CA LYS A 112 -17.81 -1.83 -6.46
C LYS A 112 -17.11 -1.26 -5.23
N LEU A 113 -15.89 -0.73 -5.43
CA LEU A 113 -15.11 -0.09 -4.38
C LEU A 113 -15.62 1.33 -4.10
N ASP A 114 -16.65 1.41 -3.27
CA ASP A 114 -17.34 2.65 -2.89
C ASP A 114 -17.88 2.56 -1.45
N PHE A 115 -18.24 3.72 -0.89
CA PHE A 115 -18.91 3.82 0.41
C PHE A 115 -20.17 2.98 0.46
N GLY A 116 -20.40 2.29 1.57
CA GLY A 116 -21.47 1.32 1.73
C GLY A 116 -21.12 -0.10 1.30
N ASN A 117 -19.97 -0.32 0.63
CA ASN A 117 -19.43 -1.65 0.44
C ASN A 117 -18.70 -2.08 1.72
N PRO A 118 -19.07 -3.21 2.36
CA PRO A 118 -18.53 -3.59 3.68
C PRO A 118 -17.01 -3.81 3.66
N TYR A 119 -16.45 -4.30 2.57
CA TYR A 119 -15.01 -4.52 2.41
C TYR A 119 -14.25 -3.19 2.25
N PHE A 120 -14.83 -2.28 1.50
CA PHE A 120 -14.30 -0.93 1.33
C PHE A 120 -14.35 -0.15 2.65
N ASP A 121 -15.49 -0.15 3.33
CA ASP A 121 -15.71 0.57 4.57
C ASP A 121 -14.80 0.06 5.70
N LEU A 122 -14.61 -1.27 5.81
CA LEU A 122 -13.67 -1.82 6.77
C LEU A 122 -12.22 -1.45 6.41
N SER A 123 -11.84 -1.51 5.14
CA SER A 123 -10.50 -1.09 4.71
C SER A 123 -10.23 0.37 5.04
N GLN A 124 -11.19 1.26 4.82
CA GLN A 124 -11.09 2.66 5.21
C GLN A 124 -10.93 2.84 6.73
N LYS A 125 -11.71 2.11 7.52
CA LYS A 125 -11.62 2.15 8.98
C LYS A 125 -10.22 1.74 9.44
N ILE A 126 -9.67 0.66 8.88
CA ILE A 126 -8.30 0.20 9.17
C ILE A 126 -7.27 1.28 8.77
N ASN A 127 -7.39 1.86 7.57
CA ASN A 127 -6.47 2.86 7.06
C ASN A 127 -6.47 4.14 7.91
N ASN A 128 -7.65 4.61 8.31
CA ASN A 128 -7.79 5.77 9.19
C ASN A 128 -7.21 5.53 10.58
N ASP A 129 -7.44 4.35 11.15
CA ASP A 129 -6.85 3.95 12.44
C ASP A 129 -5.31 3.87 12.34
N LEU A 130 -4.79 3.26 11.28
CA LEU A 130 -3.36 3.16 11.03
C LEU A 130 -2.69 4.54 10.94
N ILE A 131 -3.27 5.47 10.16
CA ILE A 131 -2.75 6.83 10.00
C ILE A 131 -2.86 7.61 11.32
N SER A 132 -3.96 7.48 12.04
CA SER A 132 -4.17 8.15 13.32
C SER A 132 -3.16 7.73 14.38
N ASN A 133 -2.76 6.46 14.36
CA ASN A 133 -1.74 5.91 15.25
C ASN A 133 -0.29 6.23 14.81
N ASN A 134 -0.11 6.77 13.60
CA ASN A 134 1.20 7.10 13.01
C ASN A 134 1.22 8.53 12.45
N LYS A 135 0.87 9.51 13.29
CA LYS A 135 0.70 10.92 12.90
C LYS A 135 1.96 11.58 12.30
N ASP A 136 3.12 11.04 12.61
CA ASP A 136 4.44 11.46 12.11
C ASP A 136 4.81 10.81 10.76
N ALA A 137 4.04 9.86 10.29
CA ALA A 137 4.34 9.16 9.05
C ALA A 137 4.00 9.97 7.79
N LEU A 138 4.83 9.83 6.76
CA LEU A 138 4.47 10.20 5.39
C LEU A 138 3.68 9.07 4.73
N ILE A 139 2.63 9.44 4.02
CA ILE A 139 1.68 8.53 3.38
C ILE A 139 1.99 8.46 1.89
N ILE A 140 2.28 7.27 1.39
CA ILE A 140 2.68 7.07 0.00
C ILE A 140 1.75 6.07 -0.68
N MET A 141 1.13 6.49 -1.76
CA MET A 141 0.46 5.60 -2.72
C MET A 141 1.45 5.16 -3.80
N LEU A 142 1.57 3.86 -4.06
CA LEU A 142 2.39 3.31 -5.14
C LEU A 142 1.60 3.13 -6.43
N GLY A 143 2.07 3.79 -7.48
CA GLY A 143 1.43 3.79 -8.80
C GLY A 143 0.42 4.94 -8.94
N PHE A 144 0.03 5.20 -10.19
CA PHE A 144 -0.94 6.26 -10.52
C PHE A 144 -2.25 5.70 -11.06
N ASP A 145 -2.33 4.39 -11.31
CA ASP A 145 -3.47 3.76 -11.97
C ASP A 145 -4.75 3.77 -11.09
N HIS A 146 -4.58 4.01 -9.78
CA HIS A 146 -5.66 4.01 -8.79
C HIS A 146 -5.64 5.27 -7.92
N ILE A 147 -5.11 6.37 -8.46
CA ILE A 147 -5.02 7.65 -7.76
C ILE A 147 -6.41 8.20 -7.38
N ASP A 148 -7.40 7.94 -8.22
CA ASP A 148 -8.82 8.28 -7.98
C ASP A 148 -9.35 7.67 -6.68
N LEU A 149 -8.98 6.41 -6.43
CA LEU A 149 -9.37 5.71 -5.20
C LEU A 149 -8.63 6.27 -3.98
N PHE A 150 -7.34 6.56 -4.13
CA PHE A 150 -6.53 7.16 -3.06
C PHE A 150 -7.04 8.54 -2.67
N GLU A 151 -7.33 9.39 -3.65
CA GLU A 151 -7.91 10.71 -3.43
C GLU A 151 -9.26 10.62 -2.73
N LYS A 152 -10.10 9.69 -3.14
CA LYS A 152 -11.42 9.45 -2.54
C LYS A 152 -11.33 8.93 -1.10
N VAL A 153 -10.46 7.95 -0.84
CA VAL A 153 -10.33 7.33 0.48
C VAL A 153 -9.86 8.33 1.53
N PHE A 154 -8.93 9.21 1.17
CA PHE A 154 -8.33 10.16 2.10
C PHE A 154 -8.88 11.59 1.97
N ASP A 155 -9.93 11.79 1.18
CA ASP A 155 -10.53 13.11 0.90
C ASP A 155 -9.45 14.15 0.55
N LEU A 156 -8.58 13.77 -0.39
CA LEU A 156 -7.43 14.60 -0.74
C LEU A 156 -7.86 15.72 -1.67
N PRO A 157 -7.44 16.96 -1.39
CA PRO A 157 -7.71 18.09 -2.26
C PRO A 157 -6.83 18.03 -3.51
N GLU A 158 -6.93 19.09 -4.32
CA GLU A 158 -6.13 19.25 -5.53
C GLU A 158 -4.64 18.98 -5.34
N LEU A 159 -4.01 18.46 -6.39
CA LEU A 159 -2.57 18.29 -6.49
C LEU A 159 -1.85 19.65 -6.37
N GLU A 160 -0.88 19.72 -5.46
CA GLU A 160 -0.02 20.90 -5.31
C GLU A 160 1.06 20.92 -6.39
N LYS A 161 1.74 19.78 -6.57
CA LYS A 161 2.93 19.71 -7.38
C LYS A 161 3.11 18.34 -8.03
N THR A 162 3.48 18.36 -9.30
CA THR A 162 3.96 17.20 -10.04
C THR A 162 5.47 17.27 -10.19
N ILE A 163 6.17 16.21 -9.78
CA ILE A 163 7.62 16.06 -10.02
C ILE A 163 7.82 15.12 -11.21
N ASN A 164 8.50 15.64 -12.23
CA ASN A 164 8.84 14.87 -13.43
C ASN A 164 10.31 14.43 -13.40
N GLY A 165 10.56 13.23 -13.90
CA GLY A 165 11.90 12.70 -14.13
C GLY A 165 12.42 12.95 -15.55
N GLN A 166 13.33 12.10 -15.96
CA GLN A 166 13.85 12.12 -17.32
C GLN A 166 12.72 11.89 -18.34
N ASN A 167 12.80 12.57 -19.51
CA ASN A 167 11.80 12.50 -20.58
C ASN A 167 10.37 12.89 -20.13
N ASN A 168 10.25 13.84 -19.20
CA ASN A 168 8.96 14.31 -18.66
C ASN A 168 8.08 13.22 -18.03
N LYS A 169 8.66 12.10 -17.63
CA LYS A 169 7.92 11.06 -16.91
C LYS A 169 7.49 11.56 -15.53
N ARG A 170 6.22 11.44 -15.24
CA ARG A 170 5.71 11.71 -13.89
C ARG A 170 6.31 10.73 -12.88
N LEU A 171 6.92 11.24 -11.83
CA LEU A 171 7.54 10.46 -10.77
C LEU A 171 6.76 10.51 -9.46
N LEU A 172 6.23 11.69 -9.13
CA LEU A 172 5.58 11.92 -7.86
C LEU A 172 4.55 13.05 -7.97
N TYR A 173 3.43 12.87 -7.27
CA TYR A 173 2.45 13.90 -6.96
C TYR A 173 2.52 14.23 -5.47
N LYS A 174 2.43 15.53 -5.13
CA LYS A 174 2.28 16.05 -3.77
C LYS A 174 0.93 16.75 -3.67
N TYR A 175 0.20 16.53 -2.57
CA TYR A 175 -1.12 17.12 -2.33
C TYR A 175 -1.03 18.40 -1.48
N LYS A 176 -1.82 19.43 -1.83
CA LYS A 176 -1.74 20.79 -1.26
C LYS A 176 -2.01 20.88 0.24
N SER A 177 -3.01 20.19 0.72
CA SER A 177 -3.54 20.43 2.07
C SER A 177 -2.82 19.67 3.16
N ASN A 178 -1.98 18.75 2.79
CA ASN A 178 -1.30 17.92 3.77
C ASN A 178 0.03 17.46 3.20
N ASN A 179 1.11 18.11 3.66
CA ASN A 179 2.49 17.76 3.27
C ASN A 179 2.88 16.30 3.52
N LYS A 180 1.92 15.46 3.93
CA LYS A 180 2.13 14.06 4.28
C LYS A 180 1.70 13.07 3.21
N PHE A 181 0.87 13.48 2.22
CA PHE A 181 0.34 12.58 1.20
C PHE A 181 1.06 12.75 -0.13
N PHE A 182 1.50 11.61 -0.68
CA PHE A 182 2.19 11.53 -1.96
C PHE A 182 1.66 10.35 -2.77
N ALA A 183 1.50 10.53 -4.08
CA ALA A 183 1.42 9.40 -4.99
C ALA A 183 2.75 9.30 -5.75
N VAL A 184 3.35 8.13 -5.75
CA VAL A 184 4.70 7.90 -6.30
C VAL A 184 4.61 6.85 -7.40
N ARG A 185 5.36 7.08 -8.50
CA ARG A 185 5.44 6.09 -9.57
C ARG A 185 5.86 4.73 -9.03
N HIS A 186 5.13 3.70 -9.41
CA HIS A 186 5.40 2.35 -8.92
C HIS A 186 6.84 1.93 -9.22
N PRO A 187 7.62 1.43 -8.24
CA PRO A 187 9.04 1.14 -8.42
C PRO A 187 9.33 0.03 -9.43
N SER A 188 8.33 -0.76 -9.79
CA SER A 188 8.43 -1.76 -10.87
C SER A 188 8.09 -1.23 -12.26
N SER A 189 7.74 0.07 -12.40
CA SER A 189 7.38 0.65 -13.70
C SER A 189 8.56 0.61 -14.65
N ARG A 190 8.31 0.15 -15.88
CA ARG A 190 9.35 0.14 -16.93
C ARG A 190 9.93 1.54 -17.14
N GLY A 191 11.25 1.62 -17.23
CA GLY A 191 11.98 2.85 -17.50
C GLY A 191 12.11 3.80 -16.32
N LEU A 192 11.89 3.37 -15.07
CA LEU A 192 12.29 4.09 -13.87
C LEU A 192 13.81 3.91 -13.71
N THR A 193 14.56 4.98 -13.93
CA THR A 193 16.04 4.97 -13.83
C THR A 193 16.50 5.16 -12.38
N ASN A 194 17.79 4.90 -12.08
CA ASN A 194 18.35 5.19 -10.76
C ASN A 194 18.31 6.69 -10.44
N ILE A 195 18.45 7.56 -11.45
CA ILE A 195 18.34 9.02 -11.30
C ILE A 195 16.90 9.39 -10.89
N ASP A 196 15.89 8.76 -11.51
CA ASP A 196 14.50 8.99 -11.16
C ASP A 196 14.19 8.53 -9.72
N LYS A 197 14.71 7.38 -9.31
CA LYS A 197 14.56 6.87 -7.94
C LYS A 197 15.19 7.81 -6.92
N GLU A 198 16.40 8.29 -7.19
CA GLU A 198 17.08 9.25 -6.32
C GLU A 198 16.33 10.58 -6.22
N LYS A 199 15.75 11.05 -7.33
CA LYS A 199 14.91 12.23 -7.32
C LYS A 199 13.64 12.06 -6.47
N ILE A 200 12.99 10.90 -6.54
CA ILE A 200 11.85 10.58 -5.66
C ILE A 200 12.28 10.65 -4.20
N LYS A 201 13.36 9.96 -3.86
CA LYS A 201 13.90 9.87 -2.51
C LYS A 201 14.25 11.26 -1.93
N THR A 202 15.02 12.06 -2.67
CA THR A 202 15.40 13.41 -2.24
C THR A 202 14.17 14.32 -2.06
N THR A 203 13.15 14.16 -2.92
CA THR A 203 11.91 14.92 -2.78
C THR A 203 11.14 14.53 -1.52
N LEU A 204 11.07 13.24 -1.20
CA LEU A 204 10.44 12.77 0.04
C LEU A 204 11.24 13.23 1.27
N GLU A 205 12.56 13.15 1.25
CA GLU A 205 13.43 13.64 2.33
C GLU A 205 13.22 15.13 2.62
N SER A 206 13.14 15.96 1.58
CA SER A 206 12.89 17.40 1.73
C SER A 206 11.48 17.75 2.24
N SER A 207 10.58 16.78 2.27
CA SER A 207 9.19 16.97 2.74
C SER A 207 8.99 16.59 4.21
N ILE A 208 10.07 16.19 4.87
CA ILE A 208 10.09 15.68 6.25
C ILE A 208 10.38 16.80 7.27
N ILE A 209 10.65 18.01 6.82
CA ILE A 209 11.00 19.20 7.64
C ILE A 209 9.76 19.89 8.18
#